data_c4063deaa7d856187a6ed54c5cd94b64
#
_entry.id   c4063deaa7d856187a6ed54c5cd94b64
#
_cell.length_a   1.000
_cell.length_b   1.000
_cell.length_c   1.000
_cell.angle_alpha   90.00
_cell.angle_beta   90.00
_cell.angle_gamma   90.00
#
_symmetry.space_group_name_H-M   'P 1'
#
loop_
_entity.id
_entity.type
_entity.pdbx_description
1 polymer ?
#
loop_
_entity_poly.entity_id
_entity_poly.type
_entity_poly.pdbx_seq_one_letter_code
_entity_poly.pdbx_strand_id
1 'polypeptide(L)'
;MQPTLFVRSLLLLMLYGYSFPANSVQIARWGFFGHQLINRLAVFTLPPEMIVFYKKHLGYIVEHAVDPDKRRYAIPDEAPRHFIDLDYYGDSAFFHLQKPWEQVVEKFTEDTLKKHGIVPWHIQFMKYRLTKAFESRNLPLILKCSAEIGHYIGDSNVPLHTTSNYNGQKTQQIGIHGLWESRLPELFSKEYDFFVGKAAYVKSPQKRIWAHIRAANACLDSVFRFEKAIQARIPPNKQFSVDERNAINTRTYSQFYSQTYHNLLNHQVERQMQATVKMLGDFWYTCWIDAGQPNLNDLSQQNLSDSLQIADKKEASSWLKRLFSAREENE
;
A
#
# COMPACT_ATOMS: atom_id res chain seq x y z
N MET A 1 5.93 -20.97 -84.33
CA MET A 1 6.95 -20.12 -83.65
C MET A 1 6.29 -19.55 -82.41
N GLN A 2 6.66 -20.00 -81.22
CA GLN A 2 6.06 -19.58 -79.94
C GLN A 2 6.79 -18.32 -79.41
N PRO A 3 6.09 -17.42 -78.67
CA PRO A 3 6.72 -16.43 -77.85
C PRO A 3 6.73 -16.88 -76.38
N THR A 4 7.85 -16.75 -75.75
CA THR A 4 8.17 -17.07 -74.39
C THR A 4 7.49 -16.11 -73.39
N LEU A 5 6.78 -16.74 -72.39
CA LEU A 5 6.25 -16.02 -71.20
C LEU A 5 7.40 -15.65 -70.27
N PHE A 6 7.52 -14.36 -69.95
CA PHE A 6 8.32 -13.85 -68.85
C PHE A 6 7.46 -13.81 -67.60
N VAL A 7 7.76 -14.72 -66.64
CA VAL A 7 7.16 -14.71 -65.30
C VAL A 7 7.96 -13.73 -64.43
N ARG A 8 7.34 -12.57 -64.11
CA ARG A 8 7.86 -11.64 -63.06
C ARG A 8 7.45 -12.15 -61.70
N SER A 9 8.40 -12.72 -60.96
CA SER A 9 8.23 -13.04 -59.52
C SER A 9 8.24 -11.74 -58.73
N LEU A 10 7.09 -11.39 -58.16
CA LEU A 10 6.93 -10.30 -57.22
C LEU A 10 7.33 -10.82 -55.83
N LEU A 11 8.51 -10.43 -55.32
CA LEU A 11 8.93 -10.71 -53.98
C LEU A 11 8.16 -9.78 -53.03
N LEU A 12 7.13 -10.27 -52.36
CA LEU A 12 6.49 -9.62 -51.24
C LEU A 12 7.40 -9.78 -50.00
N LEU A 13 8.14 -8.74 -49.67
CA LEU A 13 8.81 -8.62 -48.39
C LEU A 13 7.72 -8.35 -47.32
N MET A 14 7.32 -9.41 -46.60
CA MET A 14 6.56 -9.25 -45.37
C MET A 14 7.53 -8.68 -44.31
N LEU A 15 7.42 -7.38 -44.05
CA LEU A 15 7.95 -6.77 -42.86
C LEU A 15 7.16 -7.28 -41.65
N TYR A 16 7.62 -8.36 -41.05
CA TYR A 16 7.20 -8.70 -39.70
C TYR A 16 7.72 -7.61 -38.77
N GLY A 17 6.86 -6.66 -38.46
CA GLY A 17 7.07 -5.75 -37.35
C GLY A 17 7.11 -6.58 -36.06
N TYR A 18 8.30 -6.84 -35.53
CA TYR A 18 8.47 -7.29 -34.16
C TYR A 18 8.03 -6.14 -33.26
N SER A 19 6.73 -6.12 -32.90
CA SER A 19 6.27 -5.39 -31.74
C SER A 19 6.91 -6.07 -30.54
N PHE A 20 7.97 -5.51 -30.01
CA PHE A 20 8.43 -5.86 -28.69
C PHE A 20 7.25 -5.56 -27.73
N PRO A 21 6.78 -6.53 -26.95
CA PRO A 21 5.80 -6.21 -25.92
C PRO A 21 6.44 -5.13 -25.04
N ALA A 22 5.77 -4.01 -24.88
CA ALA A 22 6.12 -3.04 -23.87
C ALA A 22 6.14 -3.81 -22.55
N ASN A 23 7.34 -4.06 -22.01
CA ASN A 23 7.49 -4.71 -20.73
C ASN A 23 6.69 -3.86 -19.74
N SER A 24 5.54 -4.37 -19.30
CA SER A 24 4.81 -3.81 -18.20
C SER A 24 5.79 -3.71 -17.04
N VAL A 25 6.10 -2.50 -16.62
CA VAL A 25 6.90 -2.24 -15.41
C VAL A 25 6.04 -2.81 -14.29
N GLN A 26 6.35 -4.02 -13.87
CA GLN A 26 5.81 -4.55 -12.63
C GLN A 26 6.38 -3.68 -11.51
N ILE A 27 5.65 -2.61 -11.20
CA ILE A 27 5.95 -1.73 -10.08
C ILE A 27 5.87 -2.64 -8.85
N ALA A 28 7.03 -2.93 -8.26
CA ALA A 28 7.07 -3.52 -6.93
C ALA A 28 6.33 -2.53 -6.03
N ARG A 29 5.09 -2.87 -5.69
CA ARG A 29 4.24 -2.00 -4.85
C ARG A 29 4.87 -1.86 -3.49
N TRP A 30 4.59 -0.87 -2.77
CA TRP A 30 4.97 -0.53 -1.39
C TRP A 30 5.04 -1.68 -0.56
N GLY A 31 5.33 -1.65 -1.31
CA GLY A 31 5.49 -2.87 -1.57
C GLY A 31 5.46 -3.68 -0.36
N PHE A 32 5.26 -4.85 -0.38
CA PHE A 32 5.28 -5.83 0.70
C PHE A 32 6.35 -5.52 1.76
N PHE A 33 7.50 -4.98 1.34
CA PHE A 33 8.58 -4.59 2.27
C PHE A 33 8.16 -3.48 3.26
N GLY A 34 7.56 -2.39 2.80
CA GLY A 34 7.19 -1.25 3.66
C GLY A 34 6.10 -1.64 4.68
N HIS A 35 5.01 -2.28 4.23
CA HIS A 35 3.94 -2.76 5.12
C HIS A 35 4.44 -3.79 6.13
N GLN A 36 5.27 -4.74 5.68
CA GLN A 36 5.88 -5.73 6.57
C GLN A 36 6.79 -5.09 7.62
N LEU A 37 7.60 -4.12 7.24
CA LEU A 37 8.46 -3.39 8.16
C LEU A 37 7.65 -2.59 9.18
N ILE A 38 6.62 -1.86 8.75
CA ILE A 38 5.73 -1.08 9.60
C ILE A 38 5.04 -1.99 10.63
N ASN A 39 4.44 -3.09 10.19
CA ASN A 39 3.77 -4.03 11.09
C ASN A 39 4.75 -4.65 12.10
N ARG A 40 5.95 -4.99 11.66
CA ARG A 40 7.02 -5.48 12.54
C ARG A 40 7.38 -4.48 13.61
N LEU A 41 7.62 -3.22 13.22
CA LEU A 41 8.08 -2.17 14.13
C LEU A 41 7.00 -1.73 15.12
N ALA A 42 5.73 -1.70 14.69
CA ALA A 42 4.61 -1.35 15.56
C ALA A 42 4.46 -2.28 16.76
N VAL A 43 4.84 -3.57 16.65
CA VAL A 43 4.82 -4.51 17.78
C VAL A 43 5.68 -4.03 18.93
N PHE A 44 6.81 -3.35 18.65
CA PHE A 44 7.73 -2.89 19.69
C PHE A 44 7.28 -1.60 20.39
N THR A 45 6.19 -0.99 19.95
CA THR A 45 5.56 0.14 20.65
C THR A 45 4.61 -0.32 21.77
N LEU A 46 4.17 -1.59 21.75
CA LEU A 46 3.13 -2.14 22.62
C LEU A 46 3.59 -2.28 24.07
N PRO A 47 2.65 -2.16 25.04
CA PRO A 47 2.94 -2.37 26.44
C PRO A 47 3.21 -3.86 26.76
N PRO A 48 3.78 -4.15 27.98
CA PRO A 48 4.12 -5.52 28.38
C PRO A 48 2.98 -6.51 28.25
N GLU A 49 1.75 -6.10 28.52
CA GLU A 49 0.53 -6.92 28.51
C GLU A 49 0.16 -7.42 27.10
N MET A 50 0.63 -6.73 26.06
CA MET A 50 0.35 -7.05 24.66
C MET A 50 1.57 -7.57 23.91
N ILE A 51 2.76 -7.06 24.22
CA ILE A 51 3.96 -7.27 23.39
C ILE A 51 4.36 -8.76 23.33
N VAL A 52 4.17 -9.52 24.40
CA VAL A 52 4.51 -10.95 24.44
C VAL A 52 3.65 -11.72 23.44
N PHE A 53 2.34 -11.45 23.40
CA PHE A 53 1.40 -12.02 22.45
C PHE A 53 1.79 -11.67 21.00
N TYR A 54 2.00 -10.39 20.70
CA TYR A 54 2.33 -9.95 19.34
C TYR A 54 3.71 -10.43 18.87
N LYS A 55 4.70 -10.51 19.77
CA LYS A 55 6.02 -11.07 19.44
C LYS A 55 5.95 -12.56 19.11
N LYS A 56 5.14 -13.34 19.82
CA LYS A 56 4.93 -14.75 19.50
C LYS A 56 4.33 -14.95 18.11
N HIS A 57 3.43 -14.06 17.70
CA HIS A 57 2.76 -14.11 16.40
C HIS A 57 3.36 -13.14 15.36
N LEU A 58 4.58 -12.66 15.60
CA LEU A 58 5.24 -11.66 14.75
C LEU A 58 5.36 -12.11 13.28
N GLY A 59 5.67 -13.39 13.06
CA GLY A 59 5.73 -13.96 11.71
C GLY A 59 4.43 -13.76 10.94
N TYR A 60 3.30 -14.13 11.57
CA TYR A 60 1.97 -13.93 10.98
C TYR A 60 1.67 -12.46 10.70
N ILE A 61 1.85 -11.59 11.68
CA ILE A 61 1.57 -10.14 11.57
C ILE A 61 2.37 -9.49 10.43
N VAL A 62 3.59 -9.94 10.21
CA VAL A 62 4.46 -9.43 9.15
C VAL A 62 4.08 -10.01 7.79
N GLU A 63 3.88 -11.33 7.68
CA GLU A 63 3.56 -12.00 6.43
C GLU A 63 2.22 -11.54 5.85
N HIS A 64 1.21 -11.38 6.71
CA HIS A 64 -0.16 -11.02 6.32
C HIS A 64 -0.42 -9.51 6.27
N ALA A 65 0.59 -8.67 6.51
CA ALA A 65 0.51 -7.21 6.33
C ALA A 65 0.16 -6.79 4.90
N VAL A 66 0.38 -7.67 3.92
CA VAL A 66 0.23 -7.40 2.49
C VAL A 66 -0.95 -8.14 1.85
N ASP A 67 -1.75 -8.83 2.64
CA ASP A 67 -2.90 -9.59 2.13
C ASP A 67 -3.99 -8.71 1.51
N PRO A 68 -4.26 -7.48 1.99
CA PRO A 68 -5.15 -6.56 1.28
C PRO A 68 -4.73 -6.29 -0.16
N ASP A 69 -3.46 -6.05 -0.42
CA ASP A 69 -2.94 -5.87 -1.77
C ASP A 69 -3.11 -7.13 -2.64
N LYS A 70 -2.85 -8.30 -2.08
CA LYS A 70 -3.07 -9.56 -2.78
C LYS A 70 -4.55 -9.75 -3.15
N ARG A 71 -5.48 -9.36 -2.26
CA ARG A 71 -6.92 -9.46 -2.51
C ARG A 71 -7.45 -8.47 -3.54
N ARG A 72 -6.82 -7.31 -3.68
CA ARG A 72 -7.22 -6.23 -4.57
C ARG A 72 -7.45 -6.70 -6.02
N TYR A 73 -6.69 -7.69 -6.48
CA TYR A 73 -6.87 -8.28 -7.81
C TYR A 73 -8.03 -9.27 -7.92
N ALA A 74 -8.50 -9.76 -6.79
CA ALA A 74 -9.49 -10.82 -6.74
C ALA A 74 -10.89 -10.31 -6.34
N ILE A 75 -10.93 -9.20 -5.59
CA ILE A 75 -12.14 -8.67 -4.97
C ILE A 75 -12.29 -7.21 -5.39
N PRO A 76 -13.26 -6.88 -6.28
CA PRO A 76 -13.44 -5.50 -6.76
C PRO A 76 -13.64 -4.46 -5.64
N ASP A 77 -14.32 -4.85 -4.56
CA ASP A 77 -14.56 -3.97 -3.40
C ASP A 77 -13.32 -3.73 -2.53
N GLU A 78 -12.19 -4.37 -2.81
CA GLU A 78 -10.96 -4.16 -2.05
C GLU A 78 -10.23 -2.89 -2.46
N ALA A 79 -10.12 -2.61 -3.75
CA ALA A 79 -9.36 -1.47 -4.27
C ALA A 79 -9.74 -0.12 -3.62
N PRO A 80 -11.02 0.24 -3.44
CA PRO A 80 -11.42 1.50 -2.79
C PRO A 80 -10.94 1.68 -1.36
N ARG A 81 -10.56 0.61 -0.66
CA ARG A 81 -10.16 0.63 0.75
C ARG A 81 -8.75 1.17 0.96
N HIS A 82 -7.97 1.31 -0.11
CA HIS A 82 -6.56 1.66 -0.09
C HIS A 82 -6.27 3.15 -0.24
N PHE A 83 -7.23 3.97 -0.69
CA PHE A 83 -6.98 5.35 -1.06
C PHE A 83 -8.17 6.28 -0.77
N ILE A 84 -7.95 7.57 -0.99
CA ILE A 84 -8.99 8.61 -1.05
C ILE A 84 -8.54 9.74 -1.95
N ASP A 85 -9.25 9.97 -3.07
CA ASP A 85 -8.98 11.04 -4.04
C ASP A 85 -9.51 12.39 -3.54
N LEU A 86 -8.77 13.05 -2.67
CA LEU A 86 -9.20 14.33 -2.08
C LEU A 86 -9.41 15.43 -3.12
N ASP A 87 -8.61 15.41 -4.19
CA ASP A 87 -8.69 16.36 -5.30
C ASP A 87 -10.02 16.27 -6.07
N TYR A 88 -10.72 15.13 -6.03
CA TYR A 88 -12.07 15.02 -6.58
C TYR A 88 -13.11 15.87 -5.84
N TYR A 89 -12.96 16.01 -4.52
CA TYR A 89 -13.90 16.72 -3.64
C TYR A 89 -13.57 18.22 -3.51
N GLY A 90 -12.49 18.69 -4.13
CA GLY A 90 -12.06 20.08 -4.13
C GLY A 90 -11.51 20.59 -2.80
N ASP A 91 -11.30 21.88 -2.69
CA ASP A 91 -10.65 22.52 -1.53
C ASP A 91 -11.37 22.28 -0.20
N SER A 92 -12.67 22.02 -0.26
CA SER A 92 -13.51 21.75 0.92
C SER A 92 -13.58 20.27 1.31
N ALA A 93 -12.77 19.37 0.68
CA ALA A 93 -12.80 17.93 0.89
C ALA A 93 -12.82 17.55 2.38
N PHE A 94 -11.87 18.08 3.16
CA PHE A 94 -11.77 17.77 4.59
C PHE A 94 -12.97 18.22 5.40
N PHE A 95 -13.61 19.31 5.03
CA PHE A 95 -14.84 19.77 5.70
C PHE A 95 -16.03 18.84 5.43
N HIS A 96 -16.13 18.33 4.22
CA HIS A 96 -17.25 17.48 3.81
C HIS A 96 -17.09 16.01 4.20
N LEU A 97 -15.87 15.49 4.17
CA LEU A 97 -15.60 14.06 4.33
C LEU A 97 -15.32 13.64 5.77
N GLN A 98 -14.90 14.55 6.66
CA GLN A 98 -14.63 14.23 8.08
C GLN A 98 -15.90 14.03 8.89
N LYS A 99 -16.84 13.24 8.39
CA LYS A 99 -18.14 12.95 8.99
C LYS A 99 -18.37 11.44 9.07
N PRO A 100 -19.35 10.98 9.88
CA PRO A 100 -19.79 9.60 9.85
C PRO A 100 -20.19 9.15 8.44
N TRP A 101 -19.97 7.87 8.17
CA TRP A 101 -20.20 7.27 6.85
C TRP A 101 -21.58 7.57 6.28
N GLU A 102 -22.63 7.41 7.09
CA GLU A 102 -24.03 7.62 6.68
C GLU A 102 -24.27 9.05 6.16
N GLN A 103 -23.70 10.05 6.85
CA GLN A 103 -23.82 11.45 6.44
C GLN A 103 -23.06 11.78 5.15
N VAL A 104 -21.94 11.09 4.91
CA VAL A 104 -21.16 11.29 3.70
C VAL A 104 -21.81 10.58 2.51
N VAL A 105 -22.37 9.39 2.72
CA VAL A 105 -23.15 8.65 1.72
C VAL A 105 -24.39 9.44 1.30
N GLU A 106 -25.09 10.06 2.22
CA GLU A 106 -26.25 10.91 1.92
C GLU A 106 -25.88 12.05 0.97
N LYS A 107 -24.68 12.60 1.11
CA LYS A 107 -24.22 13.72 0.28
C LYS A 107 -23.63 13.29 -1.07
N PHE A 108 -22.84 12.21 -1.10
CA PHE A 108 -22.02 11.87 -2.26
C PHE A 108 -22.38 10.55 -2.94
N THR A 109 -23.28 9.77 -2.37
CA THR A 109 -23.62 8.38 -2.70
C THR A 109 -22.47 7.37 -2.44
N GLU A 110 -22.83 6.14 -2.13
CA GLU A 110 -21.84 5.07 -1.86
C GLU A 110 -20.96 4.78 -3.07
N ASP A 111 -21.56 4.73 -4.27
CA ASP A 111 -20.84 4.45 -5.51
C ASP A 111 -19.77 5.51 -5.82
N THR A 112 -20.11 6.78 -5.62
CA THR A 112 -19.13 7.87 -5.78
C THR A 112 -18.01 7.77 -4.76
N LEU A 113 -18.32 7.46 -3.50
CA LEU A 113 -17.31 7.29 -2.47
C LEU A 113 -16.40 6.10 -2.76
N LYS A 114 -16.96 4.96 -3.15
CA LYS A 114 -16.17 3.78 -3.56
C LYS A 114 -15.27 4.08 -4.75
N LYS A 115 -15.77 4.80 -5.75
CA LYS A 115 -14.97 5.18 -6.92
C LYS A 115 -13.76 6.04 -6.56
N HIS A 116 -13.89 6.90 -5.57
CA HIS A 116 -12.85 7.85 -5.15
C HIS A 116 -12.17 7.49 -3.83
N GLY A 117 -12.39 6.26 -3.35
CA GLY A 117 -11.70 5.70 -2.20
C GLY A 117 -12.36 5.97 -0.86
N ILE A 118 -12.25 4.97 0.03
CA ILE A 118 -12.93 4.93 1.32
C ILE A 118 -11.99 4.59 2.50
N VAL A 119 -10.69 4.71 2.33
CA VAL A 119 -9.70 4.31 3.35
C VAL A 119 -9.98 4.88 4.75
N PRO A 120 -10.43 6.14 4.94
CA PRO A 120 -10.65 6.69 6.28
C PRO A 120 -11.72 5.93 7.07
N TRP A 121 -12.81 5.59 6.42
CA TRP A 121 -13.93 4.85 7.03
C TRP A 121 -13.61 3.37 7.15
N HIS A 122 -12.84 2.83 6.20
CA HIS A 122 -12.42 1.44 6.26
C HIS A 122 -11.48 1.17 7.45
N ILE A 123 -10.55 2.08 7.76
CA ILE A 123 -9.72 1.98 8.98
C ILE A 123 -10.60 1.98 10.25
N GLN A 124 -11.65 2.80 10.31
CA GLN A 124 -12.59 2.80 11.43
C GLN A 124 -13.35 1.46 11.55
N PHE A 125 -13.79 0.92 10.42
CA PHE A 125 -14.41 -0.41 10.37
C PHE A 125 -13.45 -1.50 10.85
N MET A 126 -12.20 -1.49 10.42
CA MET A 126 -11.19 -2.45 10.84
C MET A 126 -10.86 -2.31 12.34
N LYS A 127 -10.82 -1.07 12.86
CA LYS A 127 -10.68 -0.80 14.30
C LYS A 127 -11.82 -1.44 15.07
N TYR A 128 -13.07 -1.27 14.63
CA TYR A 128 -14.23 -1.92 15.26
C TYR A 128 -14.11 -3.43 15.22
N ARG A 129 -13.77 -4.03 14.09
CA ARG A 129 -13.59 -5.48 13.94
C ARG A 129 -12.50 -6.02 14.88
N LEU A 130 -11.38 -5.32 14.98
CA LEU A 130 -10.29 -5.72 15.88
C LEU A 130 -10.70 -5.64 17.35
N THR A 131 -11.45 -4.60 17.75
CA THR A 131 -12.01 -4.50 19.10
C THR A 131 -12.91 -5.68 19.40
N LYS A 132 -13.84 -6.04 18.50
CA LYS A 132 -14.72 -7.19 18.65
C LYS A 132 -13.97 -8.54 18.66
N ALA A 133 -12.88 -8.64 17.92
CA ALA A 133 -12.01 -9.81 17.96
C ALA A 133 -11.34 -9.99 19.33
N PHE A 134 -10.89 -8.89 19.96
CA PHE A 134 -10.36 -8.90 21.31
C PHE A 134 -11.43 -9.25 22.35
N GLU A 135 -12.63 -8.63 22.27
CA GLU A 135 -13.77 -8.93 23.18
C GLU A 135 -14.11 -10.44 23.16
N SER A 136 -14.19 -11.02 21.97
CA SER A 136 -14.50 -12.44 21.80
C SER A 136 -13.30 -13.36 22.00
N ARG A 137 -12.11 -12.82 22.26
CA ARG A 137 -10.85 -13.57 22.42
C ARG A 137 -10.57 -14.54 21.26
N ASN A 138 -10.97 -14.14 20.04
CA ASN A 138 -10.80 -14.95 18.83
C ASN A 138 -9.41 -14.73 18.25
N LEU A 139 -8.47 -15.64 18.57
CA LEU A 139 -7.07 -15.54 18.14
C LEU A 139 -6.90 -15.34 16.62
N PRO A 140 -7.49 -16.18 15.74
CA PRO A 140 -7.39 -15.98 14.29
C PRO A 140 -7.83 -14.60 13.84
N LEU A 141 -8.96 -14.12 14.34
CA LEU A 141 -9.52 -12.83 13.95
C LEU A 141 -8.71 -11.65 14.49
N ILE A 142 -8.15 -11.77 15.72
CA ILE A 142 -7.23 -10.79 16.29
C ILE A 142 -6.01 -10.62 15.37
N LEU A 143 -5.38 -11.74 15.00
CA LEU A 143 -4.17 -11.69 14.16
C LEU A 143 -4.45 -11.15 12.77
N LYS A 144 -5.52 -11.65 12.11
CA LYS A 144 -5.93 -11.17 10.77
C LYS A 144 -6.24 -9.67 10.79
N CYS A 145 -7.11 -9.22 11.69
CA CYS A 145 -7.47 -7.80 11.75
C CYS A 145 -6.28 -6.92 12.16
N SER A 146 -5.37 -7.40 13.01
CA SER A 146 -4.16 -6.66 13.39
C SER A 146 -3.20 -6.49 12.21
N ALA A 147 -2.99 -7.54 11.41
CA ALA A 147 -2.14 -7.46 10.23
C ALA A 147 -2.72 -6.51 9.17
N GLU A 148 -4.01 -6.67 8.85
CA GLU A 148 -4.68 -5.93 7.79
C GLU A 148 -4.92 -4.45 8.11
N ILE A 149 -5.26 -4.09 9.36
CA ILE A 149 -5.42 -2.68 9.72
C ILE A 149 -4.11 -1.91 9.56
N GLY A 150 -2.96 -2.59 9.77
CA GLY A 150 -1.64 -2.00 9.55
C GLY A 150 -1.40 -1.61 8.10
N HIS A 151 -1.90 -2.40 7.16
CA HIS A 151 -1.86 -2.09 5.74
C HIS A 151 -2.61 -0.78 5.42
N TYR A 152 -3.90 -0.70 5.76
CA TYR A 152 -4.71 0.48 5.46
C TYR A 152 -4.24 1.75 6.19
N ILE A 153 -3.70 1.61 7.41
CA ILE A 153 -3.05 2.72 8.11
C ILE A 153 -1.78 3.14 7.35
N GLY A 154 -1.02 2.19 6.81
CA GLY A 154 0.11 2.44 5.92
C GLY A 154 -0.29 3.32 4.76
N ASP A 155 -1.24 2.85 3.96
CA ASP A 155 -1.76 3.54 2.78
C ASP A 155 -2.24 4.96 3.10
N SER A 156 -2.96 5.14 4.23
CA SER A 156 -3.48 6.46 4.64
C SER A 156 -2.39 7.50 4.94
N ASN A 157 -1.14 7.07 5.12
CA ASN A 157 0.02 7.92 5.35
C ASN A 157 0.87 8.14 4.07
N VAL A 158 0.51 7.51 2.96
CA VAL A 158 1.18 7.72 1.67
C VAL A 158 0.57 8.91 0.95
N PRO A 159 1.35 9.94 0.59
CA PRO A 159 0.83 11.10 -0.14
C PRO A 159 0.06 10.72 -1.39
N LEU A 160 0.59 9.79 -2.16
CA LEU A 160 0.04 9.36 -3.45
C LEU A 160 -1.28 8.57 -3.34
N HIS A 161 -1.63 8.04 -2.17
CA HIS A 161 -2.96 7.49 -1.89
C HIS A 161 -4.01 8.55 -1.55
N THR A 162 -3.66 9.85 -1.62
CA THR A 162 -4.59 10.94 -1.31
C THR A 162 -4.99 11.77 -2.53
N THR A 163 -4.67 11.31 -3.74
CA THR A 163 -4.91 12.02 -5.01
C THR A 163 -5.22 11.07 -6.14
N SER A 164 -6.09 11.50 -7.04
CA SER A 164 -6.37 10.79 -8.29
C SER A 164 -5.18 10.82 -9.30
N ASN A 165 -4.13 11.61 -9.03
CA ASN A 165 -2.85 11.57 -9.75
C ASN A 165 -1.85 10.61 -9.10
N TYR A 166 -2.32 9.51 -8.55
CA TYR A 166 -1.57 8.61 -7.68
C TYR A 166 -0.25 8.09 -8.28
N ASN A 167 -0.15 7.91 -9.60
CA ASN A 167 1.06 7.41 -10.26
C ASN A 167 1.75 8.47 -11.16
N GLY A 168 1.36 9.74 -11.04
CA GLY A 168 1.91 10.82 -11.85
C GLY A 168 1.38 10.86 -13.29
N GLN A 169 0.29 10.12 -13.60
CA GLN A 169 -0.29 10.02 -14.93
C GLN A 169 -0.82 11.37 -15.47
N LYS A 170 -1.21 12.28 -14.58
CA LYS A 170 -1.68 13.63 -14.95
C LYS A 170 -0.52 14.65 -15.10
N THR A 171 0.67 14.31 -14.62
CA THR A 171 1.83 15.20 -14.56
C THR A 171 3.04 14.70 -15.35
N GLN A 172 2.90 13.58 -16.09
CA GLN A 172 3.97 12.94 -16.87
C GLN A 172 5.11 12.40 -15.98
N GLN A 173 4.77 11.89 -14.81
CA GLN A 173 5.69 11.34 -13.81
C GLN A 173 5.35 9.89 -13.50
N ILE A 174 4.99 9.12 -14.53
CA ILE A 174 4.57 7.71 -14.43
C ILE A 174 5.62 6.90 -13.67
N GLY A 175 5.17 6.19 -12.63
CA GLY A 175 6.02 5.38 -11.77
C GLY A 175 6.46 6.06 -10.47
N ILE A 176 6.07 7.33 -10.26
CA ILE A 176 6.41 8.07 -9.03
C ILE A 176 5.88 7.38 -7.77
N HIS A 177 4.76 6.67 -7.89
CA HIS A 177 4.19 5.89 -6.80
C HIS A 177 5.18 4.83 -6.30
N GLY A 178 5.61 3.95 -7.19
CA GLY A 178 6.59 2.92 -6.85
C GLY A 178 7.96 3.49 -6.44
N LEU A 179 8.34 4.66 -6.96
CA LEU A 179 9.54 5.34 -6.51
C LEU A 179 9.43 5.75 -5.04
N TRP A 180 8.40 6.53 -4.68
CA TRP A 180 8.24 7.07 -3.34
C TRP A 180 7.98 5.97 -2.31
N GLU A 181 7.10 5.07 -2.63
CA GLU A 181 6.49 4.11 -1.73
C GLU A 181 7.25 2.79 -1.62
N SER A 182 7.94 2.36 -2.68
CA SER A 182 8.71 1.10 -2.68
C SER A 182 10.21 1.36 -2.66
N ARG A 183 10.68 2.05 -3.70
CA ARG A 183 12.11 2.16 -3.93
C ARG A 183 12.85 2.91 -2.83
N LEU A 184 12.29 4.02 -2.33
CA LEU A 184 12.93 4.79 -1.26
C LEU A 184 13.00 4.00 0.05
N PRO A 185 11.92 3.40 0.57
CA PRO A 185 12.00 2.54 1.76
C PRO A 185 12.95 1.36 1.61
N GLU A 186 12.94 0.66 0.48
CA GLU A 186 13.84 -0.46 0.24
C GLU A 186 15.33 -0.07 0.31
N LEU A 187 15.67 1.11 -0.22
CA LEU A 187 17.05 1.59 -0.24
C LEU A 187 17.51 2.19 1.09
N PHE A 188 16.63 2.95 1.76
CA PHE A 188 17.07 3.87 2.81
C PHE A 188 16.50 3.58 4.20
N SER A 189 15.51 2.69 4.35
CA SER A 189 14.88 2.45 5.66
C SER A 189 15.83 1.93 6.75
N LYS A 190 16.97 1.37 6.36
CA LYS A 190 18.01 0.94 7.34
C LYS A 190 18.69 2.12 8.03
N GLU A 191 18.62 3.31 7.44
CA GLU A 191 19.19 4.55 7.94
C GLU A 191 18.17 5.39 8.73
N TYR A 192 16.88 4.98 8.72
CA TYR A 192 15.81 5.69 9.40
C TYR A 192 15.78 5.39 10.89
N ASP A 193 15.49 6.41 11.69
CA ASP A 193 15.22 6.25 13.11
C ASP A 193 13.74 5.89 13.32
N PHE A 194 13.48 4.66 13.77
CA PHE A 194 12.12 4.21 14.08
C PHE A 194 11.76 4.23 15.56
N PHE A 195 12.50 4.96 16.38
CA PHE A 195 12.13 5.13 17.78
C PHE A 195 10.97 6.13 17.92
N VAL A 196 9.73 5.60 17.85
CA VAL A 196 8.50 6.40 17.86
C VAL A 196 7.82 6.46 19.24
N GLY A 197 8.43 5.86 20.26
CA GLY A 197 7.89 5.79 21.61
C GLY A 197 6.81 4.73 21.79
N LYS A 198 6.21 4.70 23.00
CA LYS A 198 5.19 3.72 23.38
C LYS A 198 3.82 4.02 22.76
N ALA A 199 3.05 2.98 22.50
CA ALA A 199 1.65 3.09 22.10
C ALA A 199 0.81 3.83 23.16
N ALA A 200 -0.11 4.66 22.70
CA ALA A 200 -1.00 5.47 23.53
C ALA A 200 -2.45 5.34 23.08
N TYR A 201 -3.38 5.46 24.04
CA TYR A 201 -4.81 5.41 23.76
C TYR A 201 -5.27 6.60 22.91
N VAL A 202 -6.04 6.31 21.88
CA VAL A 202 -6.58 7.31 20.94
C VAL A 202 -8.03 7.60 21.28
N LYS A 203 -8.29 8.74 21.93
CA LYS A 203 -9.67 9.17 22.30
C LYS A 203 -10.60 9.37 21.12
N SER A 204 -10.09 9.78 19.97
CA SER A 204 -10.86 10.06 18.77
C SER A 204 -10.19 9.45 17.53
N PRO A 205 -10.41 8.15 17.26
CA PRO A 205 -9.81 7.47 16.09
C PRO A 205 -10.09 8.17 14.77
N GLN A 206 -11.34 8.62 14.54
CA GLN A 206 -11.70 9.36 13.33
C GLN A 206 -10.84 10.62 13.13
N LYS A 207 -10.71 11.46 14.16
CA LYS A 207 -9.89 12.67 14.07
C LYS A 207 -8.41 12.33 13.81
N ARG A 208 -7.92 11.26 14.42
CA ARG A 208 -6.54 10.79 14.22
C ARG A 208 -6.31 10.35 12.76
N ILE A 209 -7.20 9.54 12.19
CA ILE A 209 -7.12 9.08 10.79
C ILE A 209 -7.06 10.30 9.86
N TRP A 210 -8.00 11.22 9.99
CA TRP A 210 -8.06 12.40 9.13
C TRP A 210 -6.88 13.38 9.31
N ALA A 211 -6.31 13.44 10.50
CA ALA A 211 -5.09 14.23 10.73
C ALA A 211 -3.90 13.65 9.95
N HIS A 212 -3.75 12.32 9.92
CA HIS A 212 -2.69 11.65 9.17
C HIS A 212 -2.89 11.78 7.65
N ILE A 213 -4.11 11.58 7.15
CA ILE A 213 -4.44 11.79 5.72
C ILE A 213 -4.16 13.25 5.31
N ARG A 214 -4.50 14.23 6.15
CA ARG A 214 -4.17 15.63 5.89
C ARG A 214 -2.67 15.88 5.82
N ALA A 215 -1.91 15.29 6.73
CA ALA A 215 -0.45 15.40 6.73
C ALA A 215 0.18 14.74 5.49
N ALA A 216 -0.33 13.57 5.09
CA ALA A 216 0.09 12.90 3.86
C ALA A 216 -0.24 13.74 2.61
N ASN A 217 -1.46 14.23 2.50
CA ASN A 217 -1.89 15.07 1.37
C ASN A 217 -1.07 16.37 1.25
N ALA A 218 -0.72 16.99 2.37
CA ALA A 218 0.14 18.19 2.39
C ALA A 218 1.55 17.94 1.82
N CYS A 219 1.98 16.67 1.73
CA CYS A 219 3.26 16.30 1.14
C CYS A 219 3.25 16.27 -0.42
N LEU A 220 2.08 16.27 -1.06
CA LEU A 220 1.95 16.05 -2.51
C LEU A 220 2.72 17.07 -3.35
N ASP A 221 2.68 18.35 -2.99
CA ASP A 221 3.45 19.38 -3.73
C ASP A 221 4.93 19.01 -3.80
N SER A 222 5.53 18.69 -2.69
CA SER A 222 6.96 18.34 -2.64
C SER A 222 7.25 17.02 -3.37
N VAL A 223 6.33 16.03 -3.28
CA VAL A 223 6.46 14.76 -4.00
C VAL A 223 6.57 15.00 -5.50
N PHE A 224 5.62 15.71 -6.09
CA PHE A 224 5.63 15.98 -7.54
C PHE A 224 6.69 17.00 -7.98
N ARG A 225 6.83 18.08 -7.25
CA ARG A 225 7.75 19.17 -7.61
C ARG A 225 9.21 18.72 -7.61
N PHE A 226 9.63 17.97 -6.61
CA PHE A 226 11.02 17.51 -6.53
C PHE A 226 11.33 16.43 -7.55
N GLU A 227 10.41 15.48 -7.77
CA GLU A 227 10.61 14.47 -8.79
C GLU A 227 10.69 15.10 -10.19
N LYS A 228 9.81 16.02 -10.51
CA LYS A 228 9.86 16.76 -11.79
C LYS A 228 11.16 17.53 -11.99
N ALA A 229 11.68 18.11 -10.91
CA ALA A 229 12.94 18.86 -10.95
C ALA A 229 14.15 17.94 -11.25
N ILE A 230 14.19 16.73 -10.68
CA ILE A 230 15.28 15.78 -10.96
C ILE A 230 15.10 15.10 -12.33
N GLN A 231 13.87 14.81 -12.73
CA GLN A 231 13.56 14.26 -14.05
C GLN A 231 14.10 15.16 -15.17
N ALA A 232 13.96 16.48 -15.01
CA ALA A 232 14.47 17.46 -15.97
C ALA A 232 16.00 17.58 -16.00
N ARG A 233 16.70 17.22 -14.91
CA ARG A 233 18.17 17.39 -14.76
C ARG A 233 18.95 16.10 -15.02
N ILE A 234 18.36 14.95 -14.74
CA ILE A 234 19.03 13.65 -14.87
C ILE A 234 18.73 13.07 -16.25
N PRO A 235 19.74 12.77 -17.07
CA PRO A 235 19.55 12.19 -18.39
C PRO A 235 18.78 10.85 -18.32
N PRO A 236 17.92 10.54 -19.32
CA PRO A 236 17.06 9.34 -19.30
C PRO A 236 17.81 8.03 -19.07
N ASN A 237 19.03 7.90 -19.59
CA ASN A 237 19.87 6.72 -19.42
C ASN A 237 20.45 6.54 -18.00
N LYS A 238 20.29 7.52 -17.11
CA LYS A 238 20.69 7.48 -15.69
C LYS A 238 19.51 7.42 -14.72
N GLN A 239 18.27 7.54 -15.24
CA GLN A 239 17.08 7.53 -14.39
C GLN A 239 16.72 6.12 -13.91
N PHE A 240 17.02 5.09 -14.70
CA PHE A 240 16.63 3.72 -14.43
C PHE A 240 17.83 2.77 -14.42
N SER A 241 17.68 1.68 -13.68
CA SER A 241 18.55 0.50 -13.68
C SER A 241 17.71 -0.76 -13.94
N VAL A 242 18.39 -1.87 -14.19
CA VAL A 242 17.77 -3.19 -14.24
C VAL A 242 18.28 -3.96 -13.02
N ASP A 243 17.36 -4.30 -12.13
CA ASP A 243 17.64 -5.10 -10.95
C ASP A 243 17.06 -6.50 -11.17
N GLU A 244 17.80 -7.54 -10.77
CA GLU A 244 17.28 -8.91 -10.75
C GLU A 244 16.46 -9.11 -9.48
N ARG A 245 15.18 -9.46 -9.64
CA ARG A 245 14.26 -9.78 -8.54
C ARG A 245 13.58 -11.11 -8.81
N ASN A 246 13.76 -12.09 -7.94
CA ASN A 246 13.21 -13.45 -8.11
C ASN A 246 13.51 -14.07 -9.49
N ALA A 247 14.75 -13.94 -9.96
CA ALA A 247 15.20 -14.37 -11.29
C ALA A 247 14.52 -13.65 -12.48
N ILE A 248 13.87 -12.51 -12.24
CA ILE A 248 13.25 -11.65 -13.27
C ILE A 248 14.01 -10.32 -13.31
N ASN A 249 14.46 -9.93 -14.49
CA ASN A 249 15.05 -8.62 -14.73
C ASN A 249 13.93 -7.55 -14.71
N THR A 250 13.95 -6.69 -13.70
CA THR A 250 12.94 -5.64 -13.51
C THR A 250 13.58 -4.28 -13.68
N ARG A 251 13.00 -3.45 -14.55
CA ARG A 251 13.38 -2.03 -14.66
C ARG A 251 12.90 -1.28 -13.41
N THR A 252 13.81 -0.59 -12.74
CA THR A 252 13.52 0.20 -11.54
C THR A 252 14.25 1.54 -11.59
N TYR A 253 13.86 2.48 -10.76
CA TYR A 253 14.62 3.72 -10.63
C TYR A 253 16.03 3.46 -10.12
N SER A 254 17.03 4.09 -10.76
CA SER A 254 18.44 3.90 -10.37
C SER A 254 18.67 4.38 -8.94
N GLN A 255 19.70 3.83 -8.28
CA GLN A 255 20.09 4.26 -6.94
C GLN A 255 20.44 5.76 -6.94
N PHE A 256 21.13 6.25 -7.95
CA PHE A 256 21.48 7.66 -8.07
C PHE A 256 20.25 8.58 -8.15
N TYR A 257 19.27 8.22 -8.98
CA TYR A 257 18.00 8.96 -9.09
C TYR A 257 17.24 8.95 -7.76
N SER A 258 17.11 7.78 -7.16
CA SER A 258 16.40 7.58 -5.89
C SER A 258 17.07 8.34 -4.75
N GLN A 259 18.39 8.33 -4.65
CA GLN A 259 19.15 9.08 -3.64
C GLN A 259 18.97 10.59 -3.81
N THR A 260 19.02 11.08 -5.05
CA THR A 260 18.83 12.50 -5.33
C THR A 260 17.43 12.95 -4.92
N TYR A 261 16.42 12.14 -5.24
CA TYR A 261 15.04 12.41 -4.84
C TYR A 261 14.84 12.35 -3.32
N HIS A 262 15.36 11.31 -2.68
CA HIS A 262 15.32 11.14 -1.23
C HIS A 262 15.89 12.33 -0.49
N ASN A 263 17.04 12.84 -0.93
CA ASN A 263 17.69 14.00 -0.32
C ASN A 263 16.82 15.27 -0.43
N LEU A 264 16.17 15.50 -1.59
CA LEU A 264 15.27 16.64 -1.78
C LEU A 264 14.01 16.55 -0.92
N LEU A 265 13.50 15.34 -0.70
CA LEU A 265 12.35 15.07 0.18
C LEU A 265 12.67 15.29 1.66
N ASN A 266 13.94 15.42 2.04
CA ASN A 266 14.39 15.76 3.38
C ASN A 266 13.67 14.96 4.47
N HIS A 267 13.95 13.66 4.56
CA HIS A 267 13.34 12.72 5.51
C HIS A 267 11.80 12.57 5.44
N GLN A 268 11.16 12.99 4.36
CA GLN A 268 9.68 12.92 4.26
C GLN A 268 9.18 11.47 4.37
N VAL A 269 9.81 10.52 3.67
CA VAL A 269 9.43 9.11 3.70
C VAL A 269 9.61 8.53 5.11
N GLU A 270 10.74 8.83 5.74
CA GLU A 270 11.02 8.44 7.13
C GLU A 270 9.94 8.95 8.08
N ARG A 271 9.63 10.25 8.05
CA ARG A 271 8.57 10.84 8.90
C ARG A 271 7.20 10.19 8.69
N GLN A 272 6.83 9.88 7.45
CA GLN A 272 5.56 9.20 7.17
C GLN A 272 5.56 7.75 7.68
N MET A 273 6.66 7.04 7.54
CA MET A 273 6.80 5.68 8.11
C MET A 273 6.78 5.71 9.65
N GLN A 274 7.48 6.62 10.28
CA GLN A 274 7.44 6.82 11.75
C GLN A 274 6.01 7.10 12.24
N ALA A 275 5.31 8.02 11.57
CA ALA A 275 3.92 8.35 11.88
C ALA A 275 3.00 7.14 11.74
N THR A 276 3.23 6.31 10.73
CA THR A 276 2.49 5.06 10.50
C THR A 276 2.74 4.04 11.59
N VAL A 277 3.99 3.77 11.93
CA VAL A 277 4.38 2.83 13.01
C VAL A 277 3.74 3.24 14.33
N LYS A 278 3.80 4.54 14.66
CA LYS A 278 3.20 5.09 15.89
C LYS A 278 1.68 4.94 15.87
N MET A 279 1.03 5.33 14.79
CA MET A 279 -0.42 5.24 14.66
C MET A 279 -0.92 3.79 14.76
N LEU A 280 -0.23 2.85 14.13
CA LEU A 280 -0.60 1.44 14.17
C LEU A 280 -0.53 0.87 15.59
N GLY A 281 0.56 1.11 16.30
CA GLY A 281 0.69 0.71 17.70
C GLY A 281 -0.40 1.34 18.59
N ASP A 282 -0.68 2.63 18.39
CA ASP A 282 -1.74 3.35 19.10
C ASP A 282 -3.13 2.72 18.84
N PHE A 283 -3.40 2.30 17.60
CA PHE A 283 -4.67 1.68 17.23
C PHE A 283 -4.82 0.27 17.80
N TRP A 284 -3.77 -0.57 17.76
CA TRP A 284 -3.80 -1.88 18.40
C TRP A 284 -4.05 -1.75 19.91
N TYR A 285 -3.34 -0.85 20.56
CA TYR A 285 -3.50 -0.57 21.99
C TYR A 285 -4.91 -0.07 22.30
N THR A 286 -5.42 0.86 21.50
CA THR A 286 -6.79 1.40 21.67
C THR A 286 -7.84 0.32 21.52
N CYS A 287 -7.72 -0.56 20.51
CA CYS A 287 -8.67 -1.68 20.35
C CYS A 287 -8.68 -2.63 21.54
N TRP A 288 -7.51 -2.90 22.11
CA TRP A 288 -7.38 -3.75 23.29
C TRP A 288 -7.99 -3.10 24.54
N ILE A 289 -7.74 -1.81 24.75
CA ILE A 289 -8.36 -1.02 25.85
C ILE A 289 -9.90 -1.01 25.71
N ASP A 290 -10.41 -0.67 24.51
CA ASP A 290 -11.84 -0.59 24.25
C ASP A 290 -12.55 -1.95 24.39
N ALA A 291 -11.82 -3.05 24.21
CA ALA A 291 -12.29 -4.42 24.43
C ALA A 291 -12.25 -4.87 25.92
N GLY A 292 -11.94 -3.98 26.84
CA GLY A 292 -11.86 -4.28 28.27
C GLY A 292 -10.56 -4.94 28.71
N GLN A 293 -9.49 -4.78 27.94
CA GLN A 293 -8.13 -5.28 28.25
C GLN A 293 -8.07 -6.80 28.52
N PRO A 294 -8.60 -7.64 27.60
CA PRO A 294 -8.58 -9.08 27.82
C PRO A 294 -7.18 -9.61 28.04
N ASN A 295 -7.03 -10.59 28.95
CA ASN A 295 -5.75 -11.26 29.13
C ASN A 295 -5.36 -12.02 27.86
N LEU A 296 -4.19 -11.72 27.29
CA LEU A 296 -3.69 -12.33 26.05
C LEU A 296 -2.72 -13.50 26.31
N ASN A 297 -2.34 -13.76 27.56
CA ASN A 297 -1.37 -14.82 27.90
C ASN A 297 -1.85 -16.20 27.50
N ASP A 298 -3.14 -16.52 27.72
CA ASP A 298 -3.71 -17.82 27.36
C ASP A 298 -3.76 -17.98 25.82
N LEU A 299 -4.07 -16.90 25.11
CA LEU A 299 -4.08 -16.89 23.65
C LEU A 299 -2.66 -17.04 23.09
N SER A 300 -1.67 -16.51 23.79
CA SER A 300 -0.27 -16.68 23.40
C SER A 300 0.19 -18.14 23.48
N GLN A 301 -0.48 -19.02 24.22
CA GLN A 301 -0.20 -20.45 24.28
C GLN A 301 -0.86 -21.25 23.15
N GLN A 302 -1.87 -20.70 22.49
CA GLN A 302 -2.57 -21.35 21.40
C GLN A 302 -1.75 -21.33 20.11
N ASN A 303 -1.75 -22.44 19.38
CA ASN A 303 -1.23 -22.50 18.02
C ASN A 303 -2.34 -22.10 17.05
N LEU A 304 -1.97 -21.45 15.95
CA LEU A 304 -2.87 -21.23 14.83
C LEU A 304 -3.36 -22.59 14.34
N SER A 305 -4.69 -22.77 14.26
CA SER A 305 -5.26 -24.02 13.80
C SER A 305 -4.89 -24.29 12.33
N ASP A 306 -4.73 -25.57 11.98
CA ASP A 306 -4.48 -25.97 10.59
C ASP A 306 -5.54 -25.41 9.62
N SER A 307 -6.78 -25.24 10.09
CA SER A 307 -7.86 -24.64 9.31
C SER A 307 -7.59 -23.19 8.90
N LEU A 308 -6.95 -22.40 9.75
CA LEU A 308 -6.57 -21.04 9.43
C LEU A 308 -5.41 -21.02 8.42
N GLN A 309 -4.40 -21.85 8.65
CA GLN A 309 -3.28 -21.99 7.70
C GLN A 309 -3.76 -22.49 6.33
N ILE A 310 -4.74 -23.39 6.30
CA ILE A 310 -5.34 -23.89 5.06
C ILE A 310 -6.16 -22.79 4.38
N ALA A 311 -6.93 -21.99 5.12
CA ALA A 311 -7.70 -20.88 4.58
C ALA A 311 -6.80 -19.80 3.96
N ASP A 312 -5.73 -19.42 4.66
CA ASP A 312 -4.74 -18.46 4.19
C ASP A 312 -4.00 -18.98 2.95
N LYS A 313 -3.59 -20.25 2.93
CA LYS A 313 -2.99 -20.87 1.73
C LYS A 313 -3.95 -20.93 0.55
N LYS A 314 -5.25 -21.19 0.79
CA LYS A 314 -6.27 -21.21 -0.25
C LYS A 314 -6.54 -19.81 -0.81
N GLU A 315 -6.59 -18.79 0.04
CA GLU A 315 -6.70 -17.39 -0.37
C GLU A 315 -5.49 -16.97 -1.22
N ALA A 316 -4.27 -17.26 -0.77
CA ALA A 316 -3.04 -17.00 -1.51
C ALA A 316 -2.98 -17.74 -2.86
N SER A 317 -3.40 -19.01 -2.92
CA SER A 317 -3.40 -19.79 -4.17
C SER A 317 -4.48 -19.33 -5.16
N SER A 318 -5.63 -18.91 -4.67
CA SER A 318 -6.71 -18.32 -5.47
C SER A 318 -6.26 -16.98 -6.08
N TRP A 319 -5.55 -16.17 -5.31
CA TRP A 319 -4.96 -14.92 -5.74
C TRP A 319 -3.91 -15.13 -6.84
N LEU A 320 -2.97 -16.05 -6.66
CA LEU A 320 -1.96 -16.37 -7.66
C LEU A 320 -2.60 -16.80 -8.99
N LYS A 321 -3.62 -17.69 -8.96
CA LYS A 321 -4.33 -18.10 -10.17
C LYS A 321 -4.99 -16.95 -10.90
N ARG A 322 -5.54 -15.96 -10.18
CA ARG A 322 -6.21 -14.79 -10.77
C ARG A 322 -5.22 -13.73 -11.25
N LEU A 323 -4.06 -13.62 -10.66
CA LEU A 323 -2.97 -12.74 -11.12
C LEU A 323 -2.51 -13.11 -12.54
N PHE A 324 -2.47 -14.42 -12.85
CA PHE A 324 -2.15 -14.92 -14.19
C PHE A 324 -3.33 -14.87 -15.17
N SER A 325 -4.57 -14.63 -14.68
CA SER A 325 -5.77 -14.53 -15.50
C SER A 325 -6.36 -13.12 -15.58
N ALA A 326 -5.91 -12.19 -14.74
CA ALA A 326 -6.35 -10.80 -14.80
C ALA A 326 -5.79 -10.16 -16.07
N ARG A 327 -6.68 -9.62 -16.91
CA ARG A 327 -6.31 -8.67 -17.95
C ARG A 327 -5.44 -7.60 -17.32
N GLU A 328 -4.34 -7.26 -17.99
CA GLU A 328 -3.59 -6.04 -17.68
C GLU A 328 -4.62 -4.91 -17.59
N GLU A 329 -4.71 -4.28 -16.42
CA GLU A 329 -5.45 -3.03 -16.29
C GLU A 329 -4.72 -2.07 -17.24
N ASN A 330 -5.33 -1.80 -18.37
CA ASN A 330 -4.87 -0.77 -19.27
C ASN A 330 -4.89 0.54 -18.47
N GLU A 331 -3.73 1.12 -18.35
CA GLU A 331 -3.38 2.38 -17.71
C GLU A 331 -4.22 3.58 -18.17
#